data_105e729e7d6f3e2fb3bb237826abf1b2
#
_entry.id   105e729e7d6f3e2fb3bb237826abf1b2
#
_cell.length_a   1.000
_cell.length_b   1.000
_cell.length_c   1.000
_cell.angle_alpha   90.00
_cell.angle_beta   90.00
_cell.angle_gamma   90.00
#
_symmetry.space_group_name_H-M   'P 1'
#
loop_
_entity.id
_entity.type
_entity.pdbx_description
1 polymer ?
#
loop_
_entity_poly.entity_id
_entity_poly.type
_entity_poly.pdbx_seq_one_letter_code
_entity_poly.pdbx_strand_id
1 'polypeptide(L)'
;MRFARVAITGATGPLGLALVDYYLARGVAVTAIVHPGSARISYLPTQAGLGVVFCDLASLGTLGALLPTDHDAFFHLGWSDTENHATRNDPVRHANNILYTLEAVKLTKALGCSVFVGAGSHIEKAGVAPDCHTEREESYGIAKYAAGRLSAMLCEQMYLRYCWGRVLSIYGPGERETTALMYCIGTLLKGEKPSFTAGEQLWDYLYAVDCARAFALMAEKGRHGAVYDVGSGTLRPLKEYFALTRDAINPALPLGLGEKPYLPGQPMRMCFDVNPLRTDTGFSPKTTFEEGIRETIKWVETRQGVKTGA
;
A
#
# COMPACT_ATOMS: atom_id res chain seq x y z
N MET A 1 7.31 -0.80 22.60
CA MET A 1 6.72 -2.11 22.96
C MET A 1 7.18 -3.11 21.90
N ARG A 2 7.60 -4.31 22.27
CA ARG A 2 8.01 -5.32 21.27
C ARG A 2 6.81 -6.24 21.06
N PHE A 3 6.25 -6.28 19.86
CA PHE A 3 5.17 -7.18 19.51
C PHE A 3 5.67 -8.63 19.48
N ALA A 4 4.81 -9.58 19.88
CA ALA A 4 5.04 -11.01 19.77
C ALA A 4 4.32 -11.60 18.55
N ARG A 5 3.11 -11.09 18.24
CA ARG A 5 2.28 -11.54 17.11
C ARG A 5 1.46 -10.41 16.52
N VAL A 6 1.34 -10.38 15.20
CA VAL A 6 0.51 -9.41 14.47
C VAL A 6 -0.41 -10.12 13.47
N ALA A 7 -1.57 -9.50 13.18
CA ALA A 7 -2.48 -9.94 12.13
C ALA A 7 -2.50 -8.93 10.97
N ILE A 8 -2.50 -9.41 9.72
CA ILE A 8 -2.41 -8.58 8.52
C ILE A 8 -3.43 -9.05 7.48
N THR A 9 -4.42 -8.22 7.13
CA THR A 9 -5.23 -8.42 5.91
C THR A 9 -4.53 -7.81 4.71
N GLY A 10 -4.78 -8.33 3.50
CA GLY A 10 -4.10 -7.85 2.28
C GLY A 10 -2.60 -8.19 2.26
N ALA A 11 -2.21 -9.26 2.96
CA ALA A 11 -0.84 -9.71 3.14
C ALA A 11 -0.10 -10.04 1.83
N THR A 12 -0.81 -10.26 0.72
CA THR A 12 -0.24 -10.60 -0.60
C THR A 12 -0.07 -9.39 -1.53
N GLY A 13 -0.45 -8.18 -1.10
CA GLY A 13 -0.15 -6.93 -1.80
C GLY A 13 1.26 -6.42 -1.46
N PRO A 14 1.79 -5.41 -2.19
CA PRO A 14 3.17 -4.94 -2.01
C PRO A 14 3.48 -4.49 -0.57
N LEU A 15 2.61 -3.69 0.03
CA LEU A 15 2.74 -3.28 1.43
C LEU A 15 2.61 -4.47 2.39
N GLY A 16 1.65 -5.37 2.11
CA GLY A 16 1.41 -6.56 2.96
C GLY A 16 2.61 -7.51 2.96
N LEU A 17 3.17 -7.83 1.79
CA LEU A 17 4.37 -8.64 1.66
C LEU A 17 5.55 -8.04 2.43
N ALA A 18 5.83 -6.76 2.21
CA ALA A 18 6.91 -6.07 2.88
C ALA A 18 6.71 -6.01 4.41
N LEU A 19 5.46 -5.91 4.88
CA LEU A 19 5.15 -5.91 6.32
C LEU A 19 5.26 -7.30 6.94
N VAL A 20 4.88 -8.35 6.22
CA VAL A 20 5.11 -9.76 6.61
C VAL A 20 6.61 -9.98 6.81
N ASP A 21 7.42 -9.66 5.80
CA ASP A 21 8.88 -9.80 5.88
C ASP A 21 9.49 -8.96 7.01
N TYR A 22 9.00 -7.73 7.20
CA TYR A 22 9.46 -6.84 8.28
C TYR A 22 9.31 -7.47 9.66
N TYR A 23 8.17 -8.08 9.95
CA TYR A 23 7.88 -8.67 11.25
C TYR A 23 8.57 -10.02 11.43
N LEU A 24 8.55 -10.88 10.43
CA LEU A 24 9.22 -12.18 10.49
C LEU A 24 10.74 -12.04 10.69
N ALA A 25 11.38 -11.09 10.01
CA ALA A 25 12.80 -10.79 10.20
C ALA A 25 13.15 -10.30 11.63
N ARG A 26 12.14 -9.91 12.41
CA ARG A 26 12.28 -9.49 13.83
C ARG A 26 11.85 -10.55 14.83
N GLY A 27 11.53 -11.74 14.36
CA GLY A 27 11.05 -12.84 15.20
C GLY A 27 9.63 -12.64 15.75
N VAL A 28 8.84 -11.78 15.10
CA VAL A 28 7.43 -11.55 15.42
C VAL A 28 6.59 -12.50 14.59
N ALA A 29 5.69 -13.26 15.21
CA ALA A 29 4.78 -14.13 14.50
C ALA A 29 3.75 -13.31 13.69
N VAL A 30 3.41 -13.79 12.50
CA VAL A 30 2.48 -13.12 11.59
C VAL A 30 1.32 -14.03 11.24
N THR A 31 0.09 -13.56 11.45
CA THR A 31 -1.13 -14.16 10.92
C THR A 31 -1.51 -13.40 9.65
N ALA A 32 -1.19 -13.97 8.49
CA ALA A 32 -1.53 -13.42 7.18
C ALA A 32 -2.95 -13.85 6.79
N ILE A 33 -3.90 -12.91 6.76
CA ILE A 33 -5.28 -13.14 6.33
C ILE A 33 -5.35 -12.86 4.83
N VAL A 34 -5.62 -13.90 4.04
CA VAL A 34 -5.50 -13.91 2.58
C VAL A 34 -6.82 -14.32 1.95
N HIS A 35 -7.23 -13.62 0.90
CA HIS A 35 -8.41 -14.00 0.11
C HIS A 35 -8.22 -15.42 -0.49
N PRO A 36 -9.21 -16.33 -0.39
CA PRO A 36 -9.08 -17.71 -0.87
C PRO A 36 -8.69 -17.85 -2.34
N GLY A 37 -9.11 -16.89 -3.19
CA GLY A 37 -8.78 -16.84 -4.62
C GLY A 37 -7.53 -16.01 -4.97
N SER A 38 -6.66 -15.70 -4.01
CA SER A 38 -5.48 -14.88 -4.28
C SER A 38 -4.45 -15.63 -5.14
N ALA A 39 -4.25 -15.17 -6.37
CA ALA A 39 -3.19 -15.68 -7.25
C ALA A 39 -1.77 -15.36 -6.75
N ARG A 40 -1.65 -14.51 -5.71
CA ARG A 40 -0.38 -14.02 -5.16
C ARG A 40 0.04 -14.75 -3.88
N ILE A 41 -0.62 -15.85 -3.51
CA ILE A 41 -0.26 -16.63 -2.32
C ILE A 41 1.19 -17.11 -2.36
N SER A 42 1.70 -17.45 -3.54
CA SER A 42 3.09 -17.87 -3.77
C SER A 42 4.13 -16.76 -3.55
N TYR A 43 3.70 -15.51 -3.28
CA TYR A 43 4.59 -14.40 -2.96
C TYR A 43 4.96 -14.36 -1.49
N LEU A 44 4.14 -14.98 -0.63
CA LEU A 44 4.43 -15.08 0.79
C LEU A 44 5.64 -16.01 1.03
N PRO A 45 6.52 -15.66 1.98
CA PRO A 45 7.66 -16.49 2.30
C PRO A 45 7.22 -17.81 2.96
N THR A 46 8.00 -18.86 2.78
CA THR A 46 7.82 -20.11 3.50
C THR A 46 8.83 -20.15 4.64
N GLN A 47 8.43 -19.65 5.82
CA GLN A 47 9.30 -19.67 6.99
C GLN A 47 8.51 -19.78 8.30
N ALA A 48 9.20 -20.20 9.37
CA ALA A 48 8.63 -20.28 10.71
C ALA A 48 8.11 -18.92 11.19
N GLY A 49 7.00 -18.92 11.91
CA GLY A 49 6.36 -17.71 12.42
C GLY A 49 5.29 -17.11 11.49
N LEU A 50 5.17 -17.58 10.24
CA LEU A 50 4.06 -17.21 9.36
C LEU A 50 2.93 -18.23 9.44
N GLY A 51 1.76 -17.78 9.86
CA GLY A 51 0.49 -18.50 9.73
C GLY A 51 -0.35 -17.88 8.62
N VAL A 52 -0.86 -18.69 7.70
CA VAL A 52 -1.75 -18.23 6.63
C VAL A 52 -3.18 -18.68 6.91
N VAL A 53 -4.10 -17.72 6.86
CA VAL A 53 -5.54 -17.96 7.09
C VAL A 53 -6.29 -17.45 5.86
N PHE A 54 -7.05 -18.35 5.23
CA PHE A 54 -7.88 -17.98 4.08
C PHE A 54 -9.22 -17.43 4.55
N CYS A 55 -9.50 -16.18 4.23
CA CYS A 55 -10.75 -15.53 4.58
C CYS A 55 -11.05 -14.39 3.59
N ASP A 56 -12.30 -14.34 3.13
CA ASP A 56 -12.83 -13.17 2.42
C ASP A 56 -13.06 -12.01 3.41
N LEU A 57 -12.87 -10.78 2.96
CA LEU A 57 -13.12 -9.59 3.79
C LEU A 57 -14.56 -9.53 4.32
N ALA A 58 -15.52 -10.02 3.55
CA ALA A 58 -16.92 -10.14 3.97
C ALA A 58 -17.15 -11.09 5.15
N SER A 59 -16.20 -11.99 5.42
CA SER A 59 -16.29 -13.01 6.47
C SER A 59 -15.34 -12.78 7.64
N LEU A 60 -14.67 -11.62 7.72
CA LEU A 60 -13.67 -11.33 8.76
C LEU A 60 -14.17 -11.58 10.18
N GLY A 61 -15.43 -11.25 10.45
CA GLY A 61 -16.05 -11.44 11.78
C GLY A 61 -16.01 -12.90 12.28
N THR A 62 -15.96 -13.90 11.37
CA THR A 62 -15.91 -15.32 11.76
C THR A 62 -14.57 -15.72 12.39
N LEU A 63 -13.49 -14.98 12.09
CA LEU A 63 -12.15 -15.32 12.56
C LEU A 63 -11.94 -15.09 14.05
N GLY A 64 -12.76 -14.26 14.69
CA GLY A 64 -12.66 -13.99 16.13
C GLY A 64 -12.87 -15.22 17.02
N ALA A 65 -13.62 -16.22 16.53
CA ALA A 65 -13.83 -17.50 17.23
C ALA A 65 -12.81 -18.57 16.84
N LEU A 66 -12.02 -18.35 15.78
CA LEU A 66 -11.12 -19.35 15.19
C LEU A 66 -9.65 -19.10 15.49
N LEU A 67 -9.27 -17.84 15.69
CA LEU A 67 -7.88 -17.43 15.89
C LEU A 67 -7.60 -17.20 17.39
N PRO A 68 -6.33 -17.38 17.82
CA PRO A 68 -5.94 -17.10 19.19
C PRO A 68 -6.03 -15.60 19.52
N THR A 69 -6.25 -15.29 20.79
CA THR A 69 -6.45 -13.94 21.33
C THR A 69 -5.15 -13.31 21.86
N ASP A 70 -4.01 -13.66 21.28
CA ASP A 70 -2.67 -13.27 21.70
C ASP A 70 -1.95 -12.36 20.68
N HIS A 71 -2.73 -11.64 19.87
CA HIS A 71 -2.20 -10.68 18.91
C HIS A 71 -2.02 -9.30 19.54
N ASP A 72 -0.94 -8.60 19.19
CA ASP A 72 -0.61 -7.26 19.70
C ASP A 72 -1.16 -6.14 18.82
N ALA A 73 -1.11 -6.33 17.50
CA ALA A 73 -1.51 -5.34 16.51
C ALA A 73 -2.24 -5.96 15.32
N PHE A 74 -3.18 -5.23 14.77
CA PHE A 74 -3.91 -5.57 13.55
C PHE A 74 -3.65 -4.55 12.45
N PHE A 75 -3.21 -5.03 11.27
CA PHE A 75 -3.01 -4.21 10.08
C PHE A 75 -4.07 -4.52 9.03
N HIS A 76 -4.96 -3.57 8.79
CA HIS A 76 -5.99 -3.70 7.76
C HIS A 76 -5.52 -3.04 6.46
N LEU A 77 -4.91 -3.84 5.58
CA LEU A 77 -4.41 -3.41 4.27
C LEU A 77 -5.30 -3.92 3.12
N GLY A 78 -6.18 -4.88 3.42
CA GLY A 78 -7.11 -5.46 2.45
C GLY A 78 -8.15 -4.44 1.96
N TRP A 79 -8.41 -4.45 0.66
CA TRP A 79 -9.46 -3.68 0.00
C TRP A 79 -9.82 -4.37 -1.29
N SER A 80 -11.10 -4.65 -1.54
CA SER A 80 -11.56 -5.30 -2.77
C SER A 80 -11.89 -4.30 -3.87
N ASP A 81 -12.03 -4.81 -5.09
CA ASP A 81 -12.58 -4.07 -6.23
C ASP A 81 -11.76 -2.84 -6.69
N THR A 82 -10.44 -3.03 -6.76
CA THR A 82 -9.51 -1.98 -7.24
C THR A 82 -8.76 -2.37 -8.52
N GLU A 83 -9.17 -3.46 -9.16
CA GLU A 83 -8.43 -4.07 -10.28
C GLU A 83 -8.49 -3.23 -11.55
N ASN A 84 -9.61 -2.59 -11.81
CA ASN A 84 -9.82 -1.77 -13.00
C ASN A 84 -10.62 -0.50 -12.68
N HIS A 85 -10.70 0.41 -13.65
CA HIS A 85 -11.36 1.70 -13.48
C HIS A 85 -12.88 1.57 -13.19
N ALA A 86 -13.57 0.61 -13.77
CA ALA A 86 -15.01 0.43 -13.58
C ALA A 86 -15.32 -0.01 -12.14
N THR A 87 -14.62 -1.02 -11.62
CA THR A 87 -14.81 -1.48 -10.23
C THR A 87 -14.37 -0.44 -9.23
N ARG A 88 -13.31 0.32 -9.53
CA ARG A 88 -12.79 1.40 -8.67
C ARG A 88 -13.77 2.57 -8.52
N ASN A 89 -14.69 2.77 -9.46
CA ASN A 89 -15.70 3.82 -9.43
C ASN A 89 -17.11 3.32 -9.07
N ASP A 90 -17.27 2.06 -8.70
CA ASP A 90 -18.55 1.50 -8.26
C ASP A 90 -18.80 1.84 -6.77
N PRO A 91 -19.77 2.72 -6.46
CA PRO A 91 -20.03 3.16 -5.09
C PRO A 91 -20.57 2.04 -4.20
N VAL A 92 -21.32 1.08 -4.76
CA VAL A 92 -21.91 -0.02 -3.98
C VAL A 92 -20.84 -0.98 -3.51
N ARG A 93 -19.88 -1.34 -4.39
CA ARG A 93 -18.73 -2.19 -4.05
C ARG A 93 -17.89 -1.55 -2.95
N HIS A 94 -17.64 -0.26 -3.07
CA HIS A 94 -16.83 0.44 -2.06
C HIS A 94 -17.56 0.69 -0.74
N ALA A 95 -18.90 0.78 -0.73
CA ALA A 95 -19.66 0.79 0.52
C ALA A 95 -19.44 -0.50 1.33
N ASN A 96 -19.35 -1.66 0.68
CA ASN A 96 -19.03 -2.92 1.34
C ASN A 96 -17.64 -2.89 1.99
N ASN A 97 -16.65 -2.27 1.36
CA ASN A 97 -15.32 -2.14 1.94
C ASN A 97 -15.30 -1.29 3.24
N ILE A 98 -16.22 -0.33 3.39
CA ILE A 98 -16.41 0.39 4.65
C ILE A 98 -16.85 -0.60 5.74
N LEU A 99 -17.85 -1.44 5.45
CA LEU A 99 -18.32 -2.46 6.40
C LEU A 99 -17.22 -3.46 6.75
N TYR A 100 -16.44 -3.92 5.78
CA TYR A 100 -15.31 -4.83 6.01
C TYR A 100 -14.23 -4.20 6.89
N THR A 101 -13.98 -2.89 6.75
CA THR A 101 -13.05 -2.17 7.62
C THR A 101 -13.57 -2.11 9.07
N LEU A 102 -14.87 -1.90 9.27
CA LEU A 102 -15.48 -1.93 10.61
C LEU A 102 -15.44 -3.33 11.23
N GLU A 103 -15.67 -4.38 10.45
CA GLU A 103 -15.49 -5.77 10.92
C GLU A 103 -14.03 -6.06 11.27
N ALA A 104 -13.06 -5.52 10.54
CA ALA A 104 -11.65 -5.62 10.90
C ALA A 104 -11.33 -4.93 12.24
N VAL A 105 -11.96 -3.81 12.57
CA VAL A 105 -11.84 -3.18 13.90
C VAL A 105 -12.40 -4.09 15.00
N LYS A 106 -13.58 -4.69 14.79
CA LYS A 106 -14.16 -5.66 15.76
C LYS A 106 -13.26 -6.87 15.93
N LEU A 107 -12.74 -7.41 14.83
CA LEU A 107 -11.79 -8.52 14.86
C LEU A 107 -10.51 -8.16 15.61
N THR A 108 -10.00 -6.93 15.46
CA THR A 108 -8.84 -6.43 16.23
C THR A 108 -9.06 -6.62 17.73
N LYS A 109 -10.23 -6.25 18.23
CA LYS A 109 -10.59 -6.44 19.66
C LYS A 109 -10.72 -7.90 20.04
N ALA A 110 -11.37 -8.70 19.19
CA ALA A 110 -11.57 -10.12 19.42
C ALA A 110 -10.24 -10.92 19.50
N LEU A 111 -9.23 -10.49 18.74
CA LEU A 111 -7.89 -11.09 18.75
C LEU A 111 -6.98 -10.61 19.91
N GLY A 112 -7.48 -9.74 20.79
CA GLY A 112 -6.71 -9.21 21.91
C GLY A 112 -5.75 -8.06 21.54
N CYS A 113 -5.77 -7.59 20.30
CA CYS A 113 -4.89 -6.50 19.86
C CYS A 113 -5.16 -5.21 20.64
N SER A 114 -4.10 -4.46 20.90
CA SER A 114 -4.16 -3.12 21.51
C SER A 114 -4.23 -1.99 20.47
N VAL A 115 -3.89 -2.27 19.21
CA VAL A 115 -3.82 -1.27 18.16
C VAL A 115 -4.36 -1.78 16.83
N PHE A 116 -5.14 -0.92 16.17
CA PHE A 116 -5.58 -1.06 14.79
C PHE A 116 -4.83 -0.05 13.92
N VAL A 117 -4.25 -0.51 12.81
CA VAL A 117 -3.62 0.34 11.80
C VAL A 117 -4.27 0.07 10.45
N GLY A 118 -4.95 1.06 9.90
CA GLY A 118 -5.61 0.93 8.60
C GLY A 118 -4.84 1.62 7.47
N ALA A 119 -4.95 1.04 6.25
CA ALA A 119 -4.37 1.62 5.05
C ALA A 119 -5.40 2.47 4.30
N GLY A 120 -5.18 3.76 4.29
CA GLY A 120 -5.85 4.77 3.49
C GLY A 120 -5.14 5.05 2.16
N SER A 121 -5.56 6.11 1.50
CA SER A 121 -5.00 6.56 0.22
C SER A 121 -4.95 8.09 0.15
N HIS A 122 -3.97 8.65 -0.58
CA HIS A 122 -3.93 10.09 -0.84
C HIS A 122 -5.19 10.59 -1.56
N ILE A 123 -5.87 9.73 -2.32
CA ILE A 123 -7.12 10.07 -3.04
C ILE A 123 -8.28 10.41 -2.08
N GLU A 124 -8.21 10.05 -0.80
CA GLU A 124 -9.17 10.50 0.22
C GLU A 124 -9.29 12.02 0.35
N LYS A 125 -8.26 12.76 -0.08
CA LYS A 125 -8.23 14.22 -0.05
C LYS A 125 -9.03 14.88 -1.16
N ALA A 126 -9.40 14.13 -2.21
CA ALA A 126 -10.31 14.61 -3.22
C ALA A 126 -11.65 15.01 -2.56
N GLY A 127 -12.11 16.22 -2.80
CA GLY A 127 -13.35 16.74 -2.22
C GLY A 127 -13.28 17.23 -0.77
N VAL A 128 -12.21 16.98 0.01
CA VAL A 128 -12.06 17.46 1.39
C VAL A 128 -10.93 18.46 1.59
N ALA A 129 -10.07 18.66 0.61
CA ALA A 129 -8.99 19.66 0.63
C ALA A 129 -9.03 20.47 -0.68
N PRO A 130 -9.63 21.67 -0.67
CA PRO A 130 -9.83 22.47 -1.89
C PRO A 130 -8.54 22.81 -2.64
N ASP A 131 -7.41 22.86 -1.94
CA ASP A 131 -6.09 23.16 -2.51
C ASP A 131 -5.38 21.93 -3.12
N CYS A 132 -5.94 20.74 -2.93
CA CYS A 132 -5.47 19.53 -3.57
C CYS A 132 -6.25 19.32 -4.86
N HIS A 133 -5.68 19.78 -5.98
CA HIS A 133 -6.26 19.66 -7.32
C HIS A 133 -6.38 18.20 -7.80
N THR A 134 -7.20 17.41 -7.10
CA THR A 134 -7.75 16.17 -7.61
C THR A 134 -9.18 16.48 -8.06
N GLU A 135 -9.33 16.88 -9.32
CA GLU A 135 -10.62 17.32 -9.87
C GLU A 135 -11.66 16.19 -10.00
N ARG A 136 -11.33 14.96 -9.60
CA ARG A 136 -12.24 13.83 -9.62
C ARG A 136 -12.43 13.23 -8.24
N GLU A 137 -13.62 13.38 -7.71
CA GLU A 137 -14.11 12.51 -6.66
C GLU A 137 -14.27 11.10 -7.24
N GLU A 138 -13.59 10.13 -6.68
CA GLU A 138 -13.73 8.72 -7.01
C GLU A 138 -14.42 8.02 -5.85
N SER A 139 -15.34 7.10 -6.16
CA SER A 139 -16.05 6.30 -5.14
C SER A 139 -15.06 5.60 -4.18
N TYR A 140 -13.91 5.16 -4.70
CA TYR A 140 -12.81 4.61 -3.91
C TYR A 140 -12.28 5.59 -2.86
N GLY A 141 -11.98 6.84 -3.24
CA GLY A 141 -11.45 7.86 -2.33
C GLY A 141 -12.45 8.24 -1.24
N ILE A 142 -13.72 8.44 -1.61
CA ILE A 142 -14.82 8.73 -0.68
C ILE A 142 -14.98 7.59 0.32
N ALA A 143 -15.00 6.35 -0.15
CA ALA A 143 -15.17 5.18 0.72
C ALA A 143 -13.95 4.97 1.65
N LYS A 144 -12.73 5.18 1.18
CA LYS A 144 -11.53 5.15 2.02
C LYS A 144 -11.58 6.21 3.11
N TYR A 145 -11.99 7.44 2.79
CA TYR A 145 -12.18 8.50 3.78
C TYR A 145 -13.24 8.12 4.82
N ALA A 146 -14.42 7.64 4.37
CA ALA A 146 -15.49 7.22 5.25
C ALA A 146 -15.06 6.06 6.16
N ALA A 147 -14.38 5.04 5.60
CA ALA A 147 -13.84 3.92 6.37
C ALA A 147 -12.86 4.39 7.43
N GLY A 148 -11.94 5.30 7.10
CA GLY A 148 -10.99 5.88 8.04
C GLY A 148 -11.69 6.62 9.18
N ARG A 149 -12.71 7.44 8.88
CA ARG A 149 -13.45 8.21 9.91
C ARG A 149 -14.30 7.31 10.82
N LEU A 150 -15.02 6.35 10.23
CA LEU A 150 -15.88 5.44 10.99
C LEU A 150 -15.08 4.45 11.84
N SER A 151 -13.97 3.94 11.31
CA SER A 151 -13.10 3.06 12.08
C SER A 151 -12.42 3.76 13.25
N ALA A 152 -12.09 5.06 13.12
CA ALA A 152 -11.57 5.85 14.23
C ALA A 152 -12.60 5.93 15.37
N MET A 153 -13.87 6.25 15.05
CA MET A 153 -14.96 6.31 16.03
C MET A 153 -15.20 4.95 16.70
N LEU A 154 -15.19 3.89 15.94
CA LEU A 154 -15.39 2.54 16.48
C LEU A 154 -14.22 2.09 17.36
N CYS A 155 -12.97 2.41 16.98
CA CYS A 155 -11.80 2.15 17.82
C CYS A 155 -11.87 2.89 19.17
N GLU A 156 -12.33 4.15 19.17
CA GLU A 156 -12.57 4.91 20.41
C GLU A 156 -13.57 4.20 21.32
N GLN A 157 -14.73 3.78 20.78
CA GLN A 157 -15.76 3.04 21.53
C GLN A 157 -15.25 1.69 22.07
N MET A 158 -14.31 1.05 21.38
CA MET A 158 -13.75 -0.24 21.76
C MET A 158 -12.46 -0.13 22.57
N TYR A 159 -12.01 1.08 22.90
CA TYR A 159 -10.74 1.34 23.61
C TYR A 159 -9.53 0.74 22.89
N LEU A 160 -9.48 0.88 21.57
CA LEU A 160 -8.36 0.48 20.73
C LEU A 160 -7.56 1.71 20.32
N ARG A 161 -6.24 1.62 20.33
CA ARG A 161 -5.42 2.65 19.70
C ARG A 161 -5.58 2.58 18.19
N TYR A 162 -5.82 3.71 17.56
CA TYR A 162 -6.09 3.83 16.13
C TYR A 162 -5.02 4.66 15.43
N CYS A 163 -4.53 4.18 14.28
CA CYS A 163 -3.76 4.97 13.33
C CYS A 163 -4.24 4.68 11.89
N TRP A 164 -4.20 5.68 11.04
CA TRP A 164 -4.58 5.56 9.63
C TRP A 164 -3.47 6.10 8.73
N GLY A 165 -2.94 5.27 7.82
CA GLY A 165 -1.87 5.64 6.90
C GLY A 165 -2.42 5.92 5.50
N ARG A 166 -2.49 7.18 5.08
CA ARG A 166 -2.79 7.56 3.69
C ARG A 166 -1.56 7.32 2.83
N VAL A 167 -1.53 6.16 2.20
CA VAL A 167 -0.44 5.79 1.29
C VAL A 167 -0.48 6.67 0.06
N LEU A 168 0.64 7.28 -0.30
CA LEU A 168 0.78 8.09 -1.52
C LEU A 168 0.91 7.16 -2.73
N SER A 169 2.11 6.92 -3.21
CA SER A 169 2.33 5.89 -4.22
C SER A 169 3.48 5.00 -3.77
N ILE A 170 3.24 3.70 -3.75
CA ILE A 170 4.29 2.73 -3.43
C ILE A 170 4.68 1.95 -4.68
N TYR A 171 5.89 1.44 -4.66
CA TYR A 171 6.41 0.53 -5.68
C TYR A 171 7.28 -0.54 -5.00
N GLY A 172 7.46 -1.67 -5.67
CA GLY A 172 8.26 -2.76 -5.13
C GLY A 172 7.73 -4.14 -5.50
N PRO A 173 8.31 -5.21 -4.94
CA PRO A 173 7.83 -6.57 -5.06
C PRO A 173 6.34 -6.71 -4.76
N GLY A 174 5.61 -7.46 -5.60
CA GLY A 174 4.17 -7.68 -5.43
C GLY A 174 3.27 -6.59 -6.00
N GLU A 175 3.81 -5.51 -6.57
CA GLU A 175 3.00 -4.47 -7.21
C GLU A 175 2.37 -4.99 -8.52
N ARG A 176 1.25 -4.37 -8.93
CA ARG A 176 0.48 -4.76 -10.11
C ARG A 176 1.21 -4.33 -11.38
N GLU A 177 1.22 -5.19 -12.37
CA GLU A 177 1.83 -4.91 -13.69
C GLU A 177 1.21 -3.71 -14.41
N THR A 178 0.00 -3.32 -14.05
CA THR A 178 -0.74 -2.21 -14.65
C THR A 178 -0.36 -0.84 -14.10
N THR A 179 0.43 -0.76 -13.01
CA THR A 179 0.92 0.54 -12.51
C THR A 179 2.00 1.11 -13.42
N ALA A 180 2.14 2.43 -13.44
CA ALA A 180 3.01 3.12 -14.40
C ALA A 180 4.47 2.64 -14.35
N LEU A 181 5.03 2.43 -13.14
CA LEU A 181 6.40 1.93 -13.00
C LEU A 181 6.52 0.47 -13.41
N MET A 182 5.57 -0.39 -13.04
CA MET A 182 5.60 -1.81 -13.41
C MET A 182 5.39 -2.01 -14.91
N TYR A 183 4.52 -1.20 -15.53
CA TYR A 183 4.37 -1.15 -16.98
C TYR A 183 5.69 -0.72 -17.66
N CYS A 184 6.36 0.30 -17.11
CA CYS A 184 7.67 0.75 -17.59
C CYS A 184 8.69 -0.38 -17.56
N ILE A 185 8.85 -1.03 -16.40
CA ILE A 185 9.77 -2.15 -16.20
C ILE A 185 9.45 -3.30 -17.16
N GLY A 186 8.20 -3.79 -17.17
CA GLY A 186 7.81 -4.95 -17.97
C GLY A 186 7.95 -4.74 -19.48
N THR A 187 7.76 -3.49 -19.96
CA THR A 187 7.94 -3.13 -21.37
C THR A 187 9.42 -3.04 -21.73
N LEU A 188 10.21 -2.36 -20.91
CA LEU A 188 11.66 -2.20 -21.13
C LEU A 188 12.42 -3.54 -21.06
N LEU A 189 12.04 -4.45 -20.18
CA LEU A 189 12.65 -5.78 -20.07
C LEU A 189 12.42 -6.64 -21.32
N LYS A 190 11.37 -6.34 -22.11
CA LYS A 190 11.13 -6.96 -23.43
C LYS A 190 11.91 -6.30 -24.56
N GLY A 191 12.68 -5.23 -24.28
CA GLY A 191 13.34 -4.41 -25.28
C GLY A 191 12.39 -3.49 -26.05
N GLU A 192 11.15 -3.31 -25.57
CA GLU A 192 10.12 -2.49 -26.18
C GLU A 192 10.13 -1.07 -25.60
N LYS A 193 9.56 -0.11 -26.35
CA LYS A 193 9.42 1.28 -25.93
C LYS A 193 8.11 1.49 -25.19
N PRO A 194 8.09 1.81 -23.86
CA PRO A 194 6.88 2.18 -23.16
C PRO A 194 6.43 3.59 -23.56
N SER A 195 5.11 3.80 -23.70
CA SER A 195 4.51 5.07 -24.07
C SER A 195 3.80 5.74 -22.89
N PHE A 196 4.07 7.02 -22.67
CA PHE A 196 3.56 7.82 -21.55
C PHE A 196 3.06 9.19 -22.00
N THR A 197 2.40 9.90 -21.08
CA THR A 197 2.22 11.36 -21.19
C THR A 197 3.59 12.05 -21.13
N ALA A 198 3.64 13.39 -21.22
CA ALA A 198 4.91 14.12 -21.08
C ALA A 198 5.60 13.92 -19.70
N GLY A 199 4.90 13.33 -18.72
CA GLY A 199 5.47 12.96 -17.43
C GLY A 199 5.82 14.14 -16.53
N GLU A 200 5.10 15.27 -16.68
CA GLU A 200 5.35 16.50 -15.91
C GLU A 200 4.68 16.49 -14.54
N GLN A 201 3.80 15.51 -14.27
CA GLN A 201 3.12 15.40 -12.99
C GLN A 201 4.15 15.24 -11.87
N LEU A 202 4.02 16.06 -10.82
CA LEU A 202 4.85 15.98 -9.62
C LEU A 202 4.31 14.89 -8.70
N TRP A 203 5.11 13.86 -8.53
CA TRP A 203 4.72 12.62 -7.85
C TRP A 203 5.69 12.22 -6.77
N ASP A 204 5.20 11.51 -5.76
CA ASP A 204 6.01 10.93 -4.68
C ASP A 204 5.89 9.40 -4.75
N TYR A 205 7.02 8.73 -4.90
CA TYR A 205 7.10 7.28 -4.82
C TYR A 205 7.88 6.85 -3.57
N LEU A 206 7.31 5.92 -2.80
CA LEU A 206 7.95 5.32 -1.64
C LEU A 206 8.13 3.81 -1.87
N TYR A 207 9.33 3.29 -1.60
CA TYR A 207 9.58 1.86 -1.69
C TYR A 207 8.75 1.08 -0.66
N ALA A 208 8.16 -0.07 -1.06
CA ALA A 208 7.21 -0.83 -0.24
C ALA A 208 7.79 -1.24 1.13
N VAL A 209 9.10 -1.54 1.20
CA VAL A 209 9.78 -1.88 2.46
C VAL A 209 9.82 -0.68 3.42
N ASP A 210 10.04 0.52 2.92
CA ASP A 210 9.97 1.73 3.75
C ASP A 210 8.53 2.05 4.16
N CYS A 211 7.55 1.82 3.28
CA CYS A 211 6.14 1.94 3.62
C CYS A 211 5.75 0.96 4.74
N ALA A 212 6.17 -0.29 4.66
CA ALA A 212 5.95 -1.28 5.72
C ALA A 212 6.57 -0.85 7.05
N ARG A 213 7.78 -0.29 7.01
CA ARG A 213 8.43 0.26 8.20
C ARG A 213 7.67 1.46 8.78
N ALA A 214 7.08 2.32 7.94
CA ALA A 214 6.19 3.40 8.39
C ALA A 214 4.97 2.84 9.14
N PHE A 215 4.29 1.84 8.57
CA PHE A 215 3.14 1.19 9.20
C PHE A 215 3.50 0.50 10.52
N ALA A 216 4.63 -0.18 10.59
CA ALA A 216 5.12 -0.77 11.84
C ALA A 216 5.39 0.30 12.90
N LEU A 217 6.03 1.41 12.54
CA LEU A 217 6.27 2.53 13.44
C LEU A 217 4.96 3.21 13.89
N MET A 218 3.95 3.32 13.02
CA MET A 218 2.61 3.79 13.40
C MET A 218 2.00 2.88 14.47
N ALA A 219 2.12 1.55 14.32
CA ALA A 219 1.65 0.60 15.32
C ALA A 219 2.42 0.71 16.64
N GLU A 220 3.72 0.96 16.62
CA GLU A 220 4.57 1.03 17.81
C GLU A 220 4.46 2.39 18.54
N LYS A 221 4.46 3.50 17.80
CA LYS A 221 4.67 4.86 18.32
C LYS A 221 3.60 5.86 17.89
N GLY A 222 2.77 5.53 16.88
CA GLY A 222 1.78 6.46 16.34
C GLY A 222 0.82 6.95 17.42
N ARG A 223 0.46 8.22 17.33
CA ARG A 223 -0.51 8.86 18.24
C ARG A 223 -1.92 8.33 17.95
N HIS A 224 -2.67 8.02 19.01
CA HIS A 224 -4.07 7.62 18.87
C HIS A 224 -4.88 8.67 18.09
N GLY A 225 -5.72 8.20 17.16
CA GLY A 225 -6.55 9.07 16.32
C GLY A 225 -5.82 9.72 15.16
N ALA A 226 -4.50 9.52 15.03
CA ALA A 226 -3.72 10.18 13.99
C ALA A 226 -3.96 9.58 12.60
N VAL A 227 -4.01 10.48 11.62
CA VAL A 227 -4.02 10.17 10.18
C VAL A 227 -2.71 10.70 9.60
N TYR A 228 -1.90 9.82 9.03
CA TYR A 228 -0.57 10.13 8.50
C TYR A 228 -0.54 10.00 6.99
N ASP A 229 0.01 10.97 6.29
CA ASP A 229 0.41 10.79 4.90
C ASP A 229 1.72 9.97 4.88
N VAL A 230 1.71 8.85 4.14
CA VAL A 230 2.83 7.91 4.07
C VAL A 230 3.46 7.98 2.68
N GLY A 231 4.59 8.67 2.59
CA GLY A 231 5.35 8.91 1.39
C GLY A 231 6.82 9.16 1.68
N SER A 232 7.61 9.39 0.62
CA SER A 232 9.03 9.74 0.74
C SER A 232 9.22 11.18 1.23
N GLY A 233 8.27 12.05 0.92
CA GLY A 233 8.34 13.49 1.14
C GLY A 233 9.06 14.23 0.03
N THR A 234 9.32 13.58 -1.10
CA THR A 234 10.04 14.17 -2.24
C THR A 234 9.19 14.11 -3.50
N LEU A 235 8.82 15.26 -4.03
CA LEU A 235 8.14 15.37 -5.32
C LEU A 235 9.17 15.44 -6.44
N ARG A 236 9.00 14.56 -7.45
CA ARG A 236 9.75 14.62 -8.72
C ARG A 236 8.78 14.50 -9.89
N PRO A 237 9.07 15.09 -11.08
CA PRO A 237 8.33 14.80 -12.29
C PRO A 237 8.33 13.31 -12.63
N LEU A 238 7.21 12.75 -13.05
CA LEU A 238 7.12 11.31 -13.40
C LEU A 238 8.14 10.89 -14.45
N LYS A 239 8.47 11.78 -15.42
CA LYS A 239 9.49 11.53 -16.44
C LYS A 239 10.87 11.19 -15.85
N GLU A 240 11.22 11.77 -14.71
CA GLU A 240 12.50 11.47 -14.04
C GLU A 240 12.49 10.05 -13.45
N TYR A 241 11.39 9.62 -12.84
CA TYR A 241 11.24 8.25 -12.36
C TYR A 241 11.31 7.22 -13.50
N PHE A 242 10.69 7.52 -14.65
CA PHE A 242 10.78 6.65 -15.83
C PHE A 242 12.19 6.62 -16.42
N ALA A 243 12.89 7.74 -16.46
CA ALA A 243 14.28 7.79 -16.91
C ALA A 243 15.19 6.97 -15.98
N LEU A 244 15.09 7.14 -14.66
CA LEU A 244 15.85 6.35 -13.68
C LEU A 244 15.54 4.85 -13.79
N THR A 245 14.29 4.49 -14.04
CA THR A 245 13.88 3.09 -14.26
C THR A 245 14.51 2.52 -15.53
N ARG A 246 14.48 3.26 -16.65
CA ARG A 246 15.13 2.89 -17.89
C ARG A 246 16.63 2.73 -17.71
N ASP A 247 17.28 3.71 -17.07
CA ASP A 247 18.74 3.71 -16.87
C ASP A 247 19.21 2.54 -15.98
N ALA A 248 18.35 2.09 -15.05
CA ALA A 248 18.61 0.91 -14.24
C ALA A 248 18.50 -0.41 -15.02
N ILE A 249 17.80 -0.44 -16.16
CA ILE A 249 17.68 -1.60 -17.05
C ILE A 249 18.71 -1.51 -18.19
N ASN A 250 18.60 -0.48 -19.00
CA ASN A 250 19.51 -0.18 -20.10
C ASN A 250 19.31 1.27 -20.60
N PRO A 251 20.27 2.17 -20.41
CA PRO A 251 20.15 3.58 -20.80
C PRO A 251 20.00 3.80 -22.31
N ALA A 252 20.30 2.85 -23.15
CA ALA A 252 20.13 2.93 -24.61
C ALA A 252 18.66 2.71 -25.05
N LEU A 253 17.78 2.19 -24.18
CA LEU A 253 16.38 1.95 -24.53
C LEU A 253 15.60 3.28 -24.63
N PRO A 254 14.66 3.38 -25.58
CA PRO A 254 13.87 4.58 -25.75
C PRO A 254 12.72 4.67 -24.72
N LEU A 255 12.32 5.90 -24.38
CA LEU A 255 11.09 6.22 -23.67
C LEU A 255 10.17 7.05 -24.56
N GLY A 256 8.93 6.64 -24.70
CA GLY A 256 7.88 7.36 -25.45
C GLY A 256 7.18 8.41 -24.59
N LEU A 257 7.91 9.44 -24.14
CA LEU A 257 7.34 10.58 -23.40
C LEU A 257 6.57 11.52 -24.34
N GLY A 258 5.36 11.94 -23.93
CA GLY A 258 4.50 12.81 -24.74
C GLY A 258 3.72 12.10 -25.84
N GLU A 259 3.79 10.77 -25.93
CA GLU A 259 3.05 9.98 -26.92
C GLU A 259 1.57 9.76 -26.55
N LYS A 260 1.22 9.94 -25.28
CA LYS A 260 -0.15 9.89 -24.80
C LYS A 260 -0.59 11.26 -24.31
N PRO A 261 -1.83 11.70 -24.60
CA PRO A 261 -2.36 12.92 -24.04
C PRO A 261 -2.64 12.78 -22.54
N TYR A 262 -2.66 13.89 -21.82
CA TYR A 262 -3.23 13.92 -20.48
C TYR A 262 -4.74 13.70 -20.53
N LEU A 263 -5.26 12.97 -19.55
CA LEU A 263 -6.71 12.85 -19.39
C LEU A 263 -7.29 14.15 -18.80
N PRO A 264 -8.51 14.55 -19.18
CA PRO A 264 -9.18 15.66 -18.52
C PRO A 264 -9.26 15.44 -17.00
N GLY A 265 -8.89 16.44 -16.20
CA GLY A 265 -8.88 16.36 -14.75
C GLY A 265 -7.79 15.44 -14.18
N GLN A 266 -6.75 15.13 -14.94
CA GLN A 266 -5.63 14.34 -14.42
C GLN A 266 -4.86 15.14 -13.38
N PRO A 267 -4.62 14.60 -12.17
CA PRO A 267 -3.83 15.30 -11.16
C PRO A 267 -2.40 15.55 -11.63
N MET A 268 -1.97 16.82 -11.54
CA MET A 268 -0.62 17.22 -11.95
C MET A 268 0.35 17.35 -10.79
N ARG A 269 -0.16 17.25 -9.55
CA ARG A 269 0.65 17.34 -8.34
C ARG A 269 -0.01 16.60 -7.21
N MET A 270 0.76 15.80 -6.47
CA MET A 270 0.31 15.23 -5.19
C MET A 270 0.39 16.27 -4.07
N CYS A 271 -0.64 16.29 -3.22
CA CYS A 271 -0.70 17.13 -2.02
C CYS A 271 -0.60 16.25 -0.78
N PHE A 272 0.43 16.47 0.04
CA PHE A 272 0.65 15.68 1.25
C PHE A 272 1.50 16.44 2.28
N ASP A 273 1.42 15.99 3.54
CA ASP A 273 2.32 16.40 4.61
C ASP A 273 2.80 15.18 5.38
N VAL A 274 4.06 14.81 5.19
CA VAL A 274 4.69 13.66 5.88
C VAL A 274 5.28 14.04 7.26
N ASN A 275 5.27 15.33 7.65
CA ASN A 275 5.90 15.78 8.88
C ASN A 275 5.24 15.20 10.14
N PRO A 276 3.89 15.06 10.24
CA PRO A 276 3.28 14.41 11.40
C PRO A 276 3.80 13.00 11.64
N LEU A 277 3.94 12.20 10.57
CA LEU A 277 4.50 10.84 10.67
C LEU A 277 5.95 10.88 11.16
N ARG A 278 6.77 11.77 10.62
CA ARG A 278 8.18 11.95 11.01
C ARG A 278 8.30 12.36 12.48
N THR A 279 7.52 13.33 12.91
CA THR A 279 7.55 13.88 14.27
C THR A 279 7.12 12.83 15.30
N ASP A 280 5.97 12.17 15.07
CA ASP A 280 5.38 11.27 16.06
C ASP A 280 6.13 9.92 16.14
N THR A 281 6.72 9.45 15.02
CA THR A 281 7.27 8.09 14.94
C THR A 281 8.78 8.03 14.72
N GLY A 282 9.42 9.12 14.29
CA GLY A 282 10.81 9.15 13.86
C GLY A 282 11.01 8.49 12.48
N PHE A 283 9.94 8.34 11.68
CA PHE A 283 10.05 7.77 10.35
C PHE A 283 10.86 8.67 9.41
N SER A 284 11.74 8.07 8.64
CA SER A 284 12.36 8.65 7.45
C SER A 284 12.63 7.52 6.45
N PRO A 285 12.43 7.69 5.14
CA PRO A 285 12.81 6.69 4.15
C PRO A 285 14.30 6.32 4.29
N LYS A 286 14.61 5.04 4.10
CA LYS A 286 15.98 4.52 4.15
C LYS A 286 16.50 4.09 2.78
N THR A 287 15.58 3.86 1.84
CA THR A 287 15.87 3.36 0.50
C THR A 287 15.65 4.50 -0.49
N THR A 288 16.66 4.83 -1.28
CA THR A 288 16.51 5.78 -2.40
C THR A 288 15.65 5.15 -3.50
N PHE A 289 15.10 5.98 -4.40
CA PHE A 289 14.34 5.45 -5.53
C PHE A 289 15.21 4.55 -6.41
N GLU A 290 16.45 4.94 -6.61
CA GLU A 290 17.45 4.24 -7.43
C GLU A 290 17.81 2.86 -6.86
N GLU A 291 17.86 2.70 -5.55
CA GLU A 291 18.06 1.41 -4.88
C GLU A 291 16.81 0.55 -4.99
N GLY A 292 15.66 1.08 -4.60
CA GLY A 292 14.39 0.35 -4.60
C GLY A 292 13.95 -0.10 -5.98
N ILE A 293 14.23 0.71 -7.04
CA ILE A 293 13.85 0.34 -8.41
C ILE A 293 14.69 -0.82 -8.94
N ARG A 294 16.00 -0.90 -8.60
CA ARG A 294 16.84 -2.05 -8.96
C ARG A 294 16.35 -3.34 -8.31
N GLU A 295 15.98 -3.29 -7.04
CA GLU A 295 15.42 -4.46 -6.35
C GLU A 295 14.05 -4.88 -6.95
N THR A 296 13.25 -3.91 -7.38
CA THR A 296 11.96 -4.17 -8.04
C THR A 296 12.18 -4.82 -9.41
N ILE A 297 13.13 -4.33 -10.21
CA ILE A 297 13.50 -4.89 -11.52
C ILE A 297 13.97 -6.35 -11.34
N LYS A 298 14.91 -6.59 -10.43
CA LYS A 298 15.41 -7.92 -10.12
C LYS A 298 14.31 -8.90 -9.71
N TRP A 299 13.32 -8.43 -8.94
CA TRP A 299 12.18 -9.25 -8.56
C TRP A 299 11.31 -9.62 -9.78
N VAL A 300 11.09 -8.67 -10.70
CA VAL A 300 10.34 -8.92 -11.95
C VAL A 300 11.07 -9.91 -12.83
N GLU A 301 12.39 -9.74 -13.04
CA GLU A 301 13.24 -10.64 -13.83
C GLU A 301 13.18 -12.08 -13.31
N THR A 302 13.32 -12.24 -12.00
CA THR A 302 13.27 -13.57 -11.36
C THR A 302 11.95 -14.28 -11.62
N ARG A 303 10.84 -13.53 -11.70
CA ARG A 303 9.51 -14.10 -11.91
C ARG A 303 9.16 -14.36 -13.36
N GLN A 304 9.66 -13.54 -14.27
CA GLN A 304 9.41 -13.72 -15.70
C GLN A 304 10.37 -14.70 -16.35
N GLY A 305 11.37 -15.20 -15.61
CA GLY A 305 12.42 -16.05 -16.15
C GLY A 305 13.32 -15.32 -17.18
N VAL A 306 13.24 -14.00 -17.23
CA VAL A 306 14.05 -13.14 -18.10
C VAL A 306 15.35 -12.83 -17.38
N LYS A 307 16.48 -13.34 -17.87
CA LYS A 307 17.80 -12.87 -17.44
C LYS A 307 18.18 -11.73 -18.38
N THR A 308 18.28 -10.50 -17.86
CA THR A 308 19.06 -9.46 -18.54
C THR A 308 20.50 -9.95 -18.60
N GLY A 309 21.03 -10.06 -19.81
CA GLY A 309 22.45 -10.39 -20.01
C GLY A 309 23.31 -9.33 -19.32
N ALA A 310 24.30 -9.81 -18.58
CA ALA A 310 25.36 -9.00 -17.98
C ALA A 310 26.19 -8.28 -19.05
#